data_bd7c567ff806fe0cd6b9a810ae702cc3
#
_entry.id   bd7c567ff806fe0cd6b9a810ae702cc3
#
_cell.length_a   1.000
_cell.length_b   1.000
_cell.length_c   1.000
_cell.angle_alpha   90.00
_cell.angle_beta   90.00
_cell.angle_gamma   90.00
#
_symmetry.space_group_name_H-M   'P 1'
#
loop_
_entity.id
_entity.type
_entity.pdbx_description
1 polymer ?
#
loop_
_entity_poly.entity_id
_entity_poly.type
_entity_poly.pdbx_seq_one_letter_code
_entity_poly.pdbx_strand_id
1 'polypeptide(L)'
;YKNAEALLAEGRYEEAIQHFTLAGNYQDASIRVSMAYYEMANHFVENGQYPEAIQAYRQAGNNTIAQMRLSDTCYAYGEILLSENKEEEALAAYIDAGEHAEAQQRIREIMYQRASNALAQGRQNEAALLFRRATGYKDAQLQALQLMKDSLLSAGSSHSAALRTDGTVLSAGANDYGQSEVTEWTEIVAISASPGHTVGLKADGTVVAAGLNVHKQCEVSDWSDIIAISAAFDHTIALKADGTAIACGKNEDGQCNVGQWNNLIAISSADGHSVGLMPNGTVKAVGSNEQGQCN
;
A
#
# COMPACT_ATOMS: atom_id res chain seq x y z
N TYR A 1 6.52 18.60 -38.30
CA TYR A 1 6.45 17.13 -38.21
C TYR A 1 7.66 16.45 -38.85
N LYS A 2 7.91 16.61 -40.21
CA LYS A 2 9.06 15.98 -40.91
C LYS A 2 10.43 16.34 -40.29
N ASN A 3 10.59 17.57 -39.81
CA ASN A 3 11.80 17.98 -39.11
C ASN A 3 11.97 17.25 -37.76
N ALA A 4 10.86 16.98 -37.07
CA ALA A 4 10.86 16.25 -35.81
C ALA A 4 11.30 14.77 -35.99
N GLU A 5 10.90 14.12 -37.08
CA GLU A 5 11.35 12.77 -37.41
C GLU A 5 12.86 12.72 -37.67
N ALA A 6 13.42 13.71 -38.35
CA ALA A 6 14.87 13.79 -38.57
C ALA A 6 15.63 13.99 -37.26
N LEU A 7 15.16 14.88 -36.40
CA LEU A 7 15.74 15.14 -35.09
C LEU A 7 15.71 13.91 -34.17
N LEU A 8 14.62 13.15 -34.21
CA LEU A 8 14.51 11.91 -33.47
C LEU A 8 15.55 10.88 -33.94
N ALA A 9 15.71 10.72 -35.26
CA ALA A 9 16.71 9.83 -35.85
C ALA A 9 18.16 10.27 -35.56
N GLU A 10 18.40 11.55 -35.30
CA GLU A 10 19.69 12.11 -34.87
C GLU A 10 19.95 11.99 -33.35
N GLY A 11 18.98 11.46 -32.57
CA GLY A 11 19.06 11.37 -31.12
C GLY A 11 18.85 12.71 -30.40
N ARG A 12 18.30 13.71 -31.05
CA ARG A 12 17.98 15.04 -30.51
C ARG A 12 16.58 15.04 -29.94
N TYR A 13 16.41 14.28 -28.87
CA TYR A 13 15.08 13.90 -28.35
C TYR A 13 14.25 15.09 -27.88
N GLU A 14 14.82 16.05 -27.11
CA GLU A 14 14.10 17.21 -26.59
C GLU A 14 13.58 18.10 -27.73
N GLU A 15 14.40 18.32 -28.76
CA GLU A 15 14.00 19.12 -29.92
C GLU A 15 12.91 18.41 -30.73
N ALA A 16 13.05 17.09 -30.91
CA ALA A 16 12.01 16.28 -31.57
C ALA A 16 10.69 16.36 -30.82
N ILE A 17 10.70 16.21 -29.49
CA ILE A 17 9.50 16.31 -28.62
C ILE A 17 8.85 17.69 -28.78
N GLN A 18 9.64 18.78 -28.73
CA GLN A 18 9.11 20.14 -28.91
C GLN A 18 8.41 20.28 -30.26
N HIS A 19 9.03 19.82 -31.34
CA HIS A 19 8.47 19.92 -32.69
C HIS A 19 7.23 19.03 -32.89
N PHE A 20 7.17 17.83 -32.29
CA PHE A 20 5.96 16.99 -32.30
C PHE A 20 4.84 17.62 -31.47
N THR A 21 5.16 18.20 -30.31
CA THR A 21 4.19 18.88 -29.46
C THR A 21 3.57 20.09 -30.17
N LEU A 22 4.39 20.88 -30.88
CA LEU A 22 3.92 22.00 -31.70
C LEU A 22 3.05 21.55 -32.90
N ALA A 23 3.22 20.33 -33.39
CA ALA A 23 2.37 19.78 -34.44
C ALA A 23 0.95 19.44 -33.95
N GLY A 24 0.75 19.33 -32.62
CA GLY A 24 -0.56 19.16 -31.98
C GLY A 24 -1.28 17.90 -32.49
N ASN A 25 -2.45 18.08 -33.08
CA ASN A 25 -3.28 16.99 -33.60
C ASN A 25 -2.93 16.57 -35.05
N TYR A 26 -1.81 17.02 -35.57
CA TYR A 26 -1.41 16.66 -36.95
C TYR A 26 -0.90 15.22 -36.97
N GLN A 27 -1.52 14.35 -37.79
CA GLN A 27 -1.21 12.93 -37.93
C GLN A 27 -1.17 12.22 -36.54
N ASP A 28 -0.08 11.53 -36.23
CA ASP A 28 0.18 10.77 -35.00
C ASP A 28 1.15 11.52 -34.03
N ALA A 29 1.20 12.85 -34.12
CA ALA A 29 2.17 13.65 -33.37
C ALA A 29 2.17 13.36 -31.86
N SER A 30 1.01 13.18 -31.24
CA SER A 30 0.92 12.81 -29.81
C SER A 30 1.52 11.43 -29.50
N ILE A 31 1.36 10.47 -30.41
CA ILE A 31 1.98 9.14 -30.29
C ILE A 31 3.49 9.29 -30.44
N ARG A 32 3.95 10.12 -31.35
CA ARG A 32 5.38 10.40 -31.58
C ARG A 32 6.05 11.07 -30.39
N VAL A 33 5.34 11.97 -29.69
CA VAL A 33 5.84 12.54 -28.42
C VAL A 33 6.11 11.43 -27.42
N SER A 34 5.14 10.52 -27.21
CA SER A 34 5.29 9.38 -26.30
C SER A 34 6.46 8.46 -26.71
N MET A 35 6.60 8.18 -28.00
CA MET A 35 7.72 7.37 -28.53
C MET A 35 9.07 8.07 -28.34
N ALA A 36 9.14 9.37 -28.56
CA ALA A 36 10.37 10.13 -28.39
C ALA A 36 10.83 10.15 -26.92
N TYR A 37 9.91 10.27 -25.96
CA TYR A 37 10.21 10.10 -24.54
C TYR A 37 10.69 8.69 -24.22
N TYR A 38 10.09 7.68 -24.80
CA TYR A 38 10.51 6.29 -24.63
C TYR A 38 11.95 6.06 -25.13
N GLU A 39 12.28 6.55 -26.33
CA GLU A 39 13.63 6.41 -26.92
C GLU A 39 14.66 7.22 -26.11
N MET A 40 14.31 8.43 -25.67
CA MET A 40 15.15 9.24 -24.79
C MET A 40 15.43 8.51 -23.46
N ALA A 41 14.41 7.86 -22.88
CA ALA A 41 14.58 7.08 -21.68
C ALA A 41 15.52 5.89 -21.88
N ASN A 42 15.38 5.13 -22.98
CA ASN A 42 16.31 4.04 -23.32
C ASN A 42 17.75 4.55 -23.43
N HIS A 43 17.95 5.69 -24.07
CA HIS A 43 19.27 6.32 -24.19
C HIS A 43 19.85 6.69 -22.80
N PHE A 44 19.05 7.22 -21.89
CA PHE A 44 19.48 7.48 -20.51
C PHE A 44 19.85 6.20 -19.77
N VAL A 45 19.09 5.08 -19.93
CA VAL A 45 19.43 3.78 -19.34
C VAL A 45 20.78 3.28 -19.83
N GLU A 46 21.04 3.35 -21.16
CA GLU A 46 22.30 2.93 -21.77
C GLU A 46 23.52 3.73 -21.23
N ASN A 47 23.29 4.96 -20.82
CA ASN A 47 24.32 5.83 -20.22
C ASN A 47 24.37 5.78 -18.69
N GLY A 48 23.58 4.92 -18.04
CA GLY A 48 23.54 4.77 -16.59
C GLY A 48 22.84 5.93 -15.85
N GLN A 49 22.10 6.77 -16.57
CA GLN A 49 21.39 7.93 -16.04
C GLN A 49 19.96 7.51 -15.63
N TYR A 50 19.86 6.69 -14.59
CA TYR A 50 18.60 6.07 -14.16
C TYR A 50 17.52 7.07 -13.71
N PRO A 51 17.81 8.13 -12.92
CA PRO A 51 16.81 9.12 -12.53
C PRO A 51 16.17 9.82 -13.73
N GLU A 52 16.99 10.23 -14.73
CA GLU A 52 16.54 10.88 -15.96
C GLU A 52 15.71 9.90 -16.83
N ALA A 53 16.14 8.64 -16.90
CA ALA A 53 15.41 7.59 -17.59
C ALA A 53 14.02 7.35 -17.00
N ILE A 54 13.92 7.25 -15.68
CA ILE A 54 12.66 7.09 -14.94
C ILE A 54 11.71 8.26 -15.22
N GLN A 55 12.23 9.49 -15.21
CA GLN A 55 11.44 10.67 -15.52
C GLN A 55 10.94 10.65 -16.97
N ALA A 56 11.78 10.30 -17.94
CA ALA A 56 11.43 10.23 -19.34
C ALA A 56 10.39 9.13 -19.62
N TYR A 57 10.53 7.92 -19.02
CA TYR A 57 9.50 6.89 -19.13
C TYR A 57 8.15 7.32 -18.57
N ARG A 58 8.11 8.06 -17.46
CA ARG A 58 6.87 8.64 -16.92
C ARG A 58 6.23 9.62 -17.89
N GLN A 59 7.02 10.43 -18.60
CA GLN A 59 6.54 11.36 -19.61
C GLN A 59 6.03 10.65 -20.88
N ALA A 60 6.46 9.43 -21.16
CA ALA A 60 5.91 8.61 -22.23
C ALA A 60 4.42 8.22 -21.99
N GLY A 61 3.90 8.43 -20.79
CA GLY A 61 2.48 8.33 -20.43
C GLY A 61 1.94 6.90 -20.53
N ASN A 62 0.81 6.72 -21.21
CA ASN A 62 0.11 5.44 -21.33
C ASN A 62 0.74 4.43 -22.30
N ASN A 63 1.99 4.63 -22.70
CA ASN A 63 2.72 3.67 -23.52
C ASN A 63 3.04 2.42 -22.67
N THR A 64 2.38 1.30 -22.98
CA THR A 64 2.50 0.05 -22.20
C THR A 64 3.96 -0.44 -22.12
N ILE A 65 4.74 -0.30 -23.22
CA ILE A 65 6.14 -0.72 -23.24
C ILE A 65 6.97 0.19 -22.33
N ALA A 66 6.72 1.50 -22.36
CA ALA A 66 7.38 2.46 -21.47
C ALA A 66 7.06 2.18 -19.99
N GLN A 67 5.83 1.80 -19.67
CA GLN A 67 5.45 1.42 -18.30
C GLN A 67 6.17 0.16 -17.82
N MET A 68 6.31 -0.86 -18.67
CA MET A 68 7.09 -2.06 -18.35
C MET A 68 8.57 -1.71 -18.13
N ARG A 69 9.16 -0.91 -19.04
CA ARG A 69 10.55 -0.45 -18.91
C ARG A 69 10.79 0.44 -17.70
N LEU A 70 9.80 1.27 -17.33
CA LEU A 70 9.84 2.06 -16.11
C LEU A 70 10.01 1.15 -14.88
N SER A 71 9.19 0.11 -14.76
CA SER A 71 9.24 -0.86 -13.68
C SER A 71 10.59 -1.56 -13.58
N ASP A 72 11.09 -2.10 -14.71
CA ASP A 72 12.43 -2.74 -14.79
C ASP A 72 13.56 -1.75 -14.42
N THR A 73 13.46 -0.49 -14.88
CA THR A 73 14.47 0.55 -14.64
C THR A 73 14.48 0.99 -13.16
N CYS A 74 13.32 1.14 -12.54
CA CYS A 74 13.21 1.42 -11.11
C CYS A 74 13.82 0.30 -10.27
N TYR A 75 13.56 -0.96 -10.63
CA TYR A 75 14.19 -2.11 -9.96
C TYR A 75 15.71 -2.09 -10.10
N ALA A 76 16.22 -1.94 -11.33
CA ALA A 76 17.66 -1.89 -11.60
C ALA A 76 18.36 -0.74 -10.85
N TYR A 77 17.72 0.43 -10.80
CA TYR A 77 18.23 1.56 -10.03
C TYR A 77 18.26 1.26 -8.52
N GLY A 78 17.22 0.60 -8.00
CA GLY A 78 17.19 0.13 -6.62
C GLY A 78 18.35 -0.80 -6.26
N GLU A 79 18.72 -1.74 -7.14
CA GLU A 79 19.87 -2.63 -6.94
C GLU A 79 21.20 -1.85 -6.87
N ILE A 80 21.35 -0.83 -7.71
CA ILE A 80 22.54 0.06 -7.69
C ILE A 80 22.61 0.82 -6.36
N LEU A 81 21.52 1.48 -5.97
CA LEU A 81 21.45 2.23 -4.72
C LEU A 81 21.73 1.35 -3.51
N LEU A 82 21.20 0.11 -3.50
CA LEU A 82 21.45 -0.84 -2.43
C LEU A 82 22.94 -1.24 -2.38
N SER A 83 23.59 -1.41 -3.53
CA SER A 83 25.04 -1.71 -3.60
C SER A 83 25.90 -0.54 -3.07
N GLU A 84 25.37 0.68 -3.15
CA GLU A 84 25.99 1.90 -2.59
C GLU A 84 25.66 2.15 -1.12
N ASN A 85 24.98 1.20 -0.44
CA ASN A 85 24.48 1.32 0.93
C ASN A 85 23.45 2.45 1.14
N LYS A 86 22.73 2.83 0.10
CA LYS A 86 21.63 3.81 0.12
C LYS A 86 20.28 3.12 0.24
N GLU A 87 20.07 2.42 1.36
CA GLU A 87 18.90 1.53 1.53
C GLU A 87 17.55 2.26 1.44
N GLU A 88 17.42 3.48 1.99
CA GLU A 88 16.16 4.24 1.92
C GLU A 88 15.83 4.67 0.48
N GLU A 89 16.83 5.10 -0.28
CA GLU A 89 16.66 5.47 -1.67
C GLU A 89 16.37 4.23 -2.54
N ALA A 90 17.04 3.11 -2.26
CA ALA A 90 16.78 1.83 -2.91
C ALA A 90 15.35 1.36 -2.66
N LEU A 91 14.86 1.45 -1.42
CA LEU A 91 13.48 1.10 -1.06
C LEU A 91 12.47 1.97 -1.82
N ALA A 92 12.72 3.28 -1.94
CA ALA A 92 11.87 4.17 -2.74
C ALA A 92 11.84 3.76 -4.22
N ALA A 93 12.98 3.39 -4.81
CA ALA A 93 13.07 2.93 -6.18
C ALA A 93 12.31 1.59 -6.38
N TYR A 94 12.41 0.65 -5.44
CA TYR A 94 11.65 -0.60 -5.49
C TYR A 94 10.12 -0.36 -5.38
N ILE A 95 9.68 0.59 -4.55
CA ILE A 95 8.27 0.97 -4.46
C ILE A 95 7.80 1.58 -5.79
N ASP A 96 8.60 2.42 -6.42
CA ASP A 96 8.34 3.01 -7.73
C ASP A 96 8.28 1.97 -8.86
N ALA A 97 8.94 0.81 -8.68
CA ALA A 97 8.84 -0.33 -9.61
C ALA A 97 7.46 -1.02 -9.58
N GLY A 98 6.60 -0.70 -8.62
CA GLY A 98 5.22 -1.20 -8.52
C GLY A 98 5.16 -2.72 -8.35
N GLU A 99 4.41 -3.40 -9.24
CA GLU A 99 4.19 -4.85 -9.20
C GLU A 99 5.38 -5.69 -9.71
N HIS A 100 6.55 -5.11 -9.88
CA HIS A 100 7.75 -5.86 -10.27
C HIS A 100 8.09 -6.92 -9.22
N ALA A 101 8.07 -8.19 -9.60
CA ALA A 101 8.13 -9.32 -8.66
C ALA A 101 9.40 -9.31 -7.80
N GLU A 102 10.56 -9.05 -8.41
CA GLU A 102 11.85 -8.99 -7.73
C GLU A 102 11.95 -7.75 -6.83
N ALA A 103 11.40 -6.60 -7.24
CA ALA A 103 11.34 -5.41 -6.39
C ALA A 103 10.47 -5.65 -5.14
N GLN A 104 9.31 -6.29 -5.30
CA GLN A 104 8.47 -6.71 -4.19
C GLN A 104 9.18 -7.68 -3.25
N GLN A 105 9.99 -8.59 -3.79
CA GLN A 105 10.81 -9.48 -2.99
C GLN A 105 11.87 -8.71 -2.20
N ARG A 106 12.57 -7.75 -2.81
CA ARG A 106 13.56 -6.89 -2.14
C ARG A 106 12.95 -6.05 -1.03
N ILE A 107 11.76 -5.47 -1.26
CA ILE A 107 11.03 -4.75 -0.22
C ILE A 107 10.79 -5.65 1.00
N ARG A 108 10.27 -6.87 0.78
CA ARG A 108 10.01 -7.82 1.88
C ARG A 108 11.29 -8.23 2.61
N GLU A 109 12.40 -8.40 1.89
CA GLU A 109 13.72 -8.74 2.47
C GLU A 109 14.23 -7.62 3.36
N ILE A 110 14.20 -6.37 2.90
CA ILE A 110 14.59 -5.17 3.68
C ILE A 110 13.70 -5.05 4.92
N MET A 111 12.37 -5.19 4.78
CA MET A 111 11.45 -5.11 5.91
C MET A 111 11.73 -6.19 6.95
N TYR A 112 12.05 -7.42 6.52
CA TYR A 112 12.42 -8.51 7.41
C TYR A 112 13.71 -8.22 8.19
N GLN A 113 14.73 -7.70 7.53
CA GLN A 113 15.99 -7.32 8.19
C GLN A 113 15.79 -6.20 9.22
N ARG A 114 15.03 -5.17 8.86
CA ARG A 114 14.66 -4.08 9.77
C ARG A 114 13.87 -4.59 10.97
N ALA A 115 12.91 -5.50 10.73
CA ALA A 115 12.15 -6.14 11.80
C ALA A 115 13.02 -6.91 12.76
N SER A 116 13.95 -7.71 12.24
CA SER A 116 14.90 -8.48 13.05
C SER A 116 15.81 -7.58 13.90
N ASN A 117 16.27 -6.47 13.32
CA ASN A 117 17.07 -5.48 14.03
C ASN A 117 16.25 -4.75 15.12
N ALA A 118 15.02 -4.38 14.84
CA ALA A 118 14.11 -3.75 15.81
C ALA A 118 13.83 -4.71 16.99
N LEU A 119 13.60 -6.00 16.70
CA LEU A 119 13.38 -7.02 17.71
C LEU A 119 14.61 -7.20 18.61
N ALA A 120 15.81 -7.28 18.03
CA ALA A 120 17.07 -7.38 18.77
C ALA A 120 17.31 -6.16 19.69
N GLN A 121 16.73 -5.02 19.37
CA GLN A 121 16.78 -3.78 20.17
C GLN A 121 15.61 -3.66 21.17
N GLY A 122 14.78 -4.69 21.32
CA GLY A 122 13.62 -4.70 22.21
C GLY A 122 12.41 -3.88 21.72
N ARG A 123 12.43 -3.38 20.48
CA ARG A 123 11.35 -2.58 19.86
C ARG A 123 10.27 -3.50 19.26
N GLN A 124 9.56 -4.23 20.12
CA GLN A 124 8.66 -5.33 19.73
C GLN A 124 7.52 -4.87 18.81
N ASN A 125 6.86 -3.74 19.11
CA ASN A 125 5.74 -3.24 18.31
C ASN A 125 6.20 -2.84 16.89
N GLU A 126 7.36 -2.20 16.78
CA GLU A 126 7.95 -1.85 15.49
C GLU A 126 8.36 -3.11 14.70
N ALA A 127 8.98 -4.07 15.39
CA ALA A 127 9.34 -5.35 14.78
C ALA A 127 8.11 -6.09 14.24
N ALA A 128 7.01 -6.13 15.01
CA ALA A 128 5.76 -6.76 14.59
C ALA A 128 5.19 -6.12 13.30
N LEU A 129 5.19 -4.79 13.23
CA LEU A 129 4.73 -4.06 12.06
C LEU A 129 5.59 -4.35 10.83
N LEU A 130 6.92 -4.33 10.99
CA LEU A 130 7.88 -4.58 9.92
C LEU A 130 7.81 -6.04 9.43
N PHE A 131 7.64 -7.02 10.33
CA PHE A 131 7.42 -8.42 9.94
C PHE A 131 6.11 -8.60 9.15
N ARG A 132 5.04 -7.87 9.46
CA ARG A 132 3.82 -7.86 8.64
C ARG A 132 4.10 -7.35 7.23
N ARG A 133 4.85 -6.25 7.09
CA ARG A 133 5.24 -5.71 5.76
C ARG A 133 6.16 -6.68 4.99
N ALA A 134 6.80 -7.61 5.67
CA ALA A 134 7.62 -8.68 5.10
C ALA A 134 6.83 -9.97 4.83
N THR A 135 5.49 -9.96 4.92
CA THR A 135 4.64 -11.14 4.69
C THR A 135 4.99 -11.83 3.38
N GLY A 136 5.10 -13.16 3.41
CA GLY A 136 5.57 -13.97 2.28
C GLY A 136 7.09 -14.12 2.17
N TYR A 137 7.87 -13.53 3.09
CA TYR A 137 9.31 -13.74 3.17
C TYR A 137 9.69 -14.47 4.47
N LYS A 138 10.32 -15.64 4.34
CA LYS A 138 10.72 -16.51 5.47
C LYS A 138 9.56 -16.77 6.46
N ASP A 139 9.83 -16.61 7.75
CA ASP A 139 8.89 -16.78 8.86
C ASP A 139 8.29 -15.43 9.36
N ALA A 140 8.36 -14.37 8.55
CA ALA A 140 7.94 -13.03 8.93
C ALA A 140 6.52 -13.00 9.51
N GLN A 141 5.60 -13.72 8.88
CA GLN A 141 4.23 -13.85 9.34
C GLN A 141 4.11 -14.48 10.73
N LEU A 142 4.86 -15.55 10.98
CA LEU A 142 4.89 -16.22 12.29
C LEU A 142 5.48 -15.30 13.36
N GLN A 143 6.56 -14.59 13.05
CA GLN A 143 7.18 -13.61 13.94
C GLN A 143 6.21 -12.46 14.27
N ALA A 144 5.52 -11.91 13.26
CA ALA A 144 4.51 -10.89 13.48
C ALA A 144 3.40 -11.37 14.43
N LEU A 145 2.87 -12.56 14.20
CA LEU A 145 1.81 -13.16 15.02
C LEU A 145 2.28 -13.38 16.48
N GLN A 146 3.51 -13.85 16.68
CA GLN A 146 4.06 -14.06 18.02
C GLN A 146 4.25 -12.77 18.82
N LEU A 147 4.59 -11.67 18.14
CA LEU A 147 4.80 -10.36 18.76
C LEU A 147 3.47 -9.63 19.03
N MET A 148 2.39 -9.96 18.34
CA MET A 148 1.10 -9.30 18.43
C MET A 148 0.07 -10.08 19.24
N LYS A 149 0.47 -10.66 20.35
CA LYS A 149 -0.40 -11.46 21.23
C LYS A 149 -1.69 -10.73 21.65
N ASP A 150 -1.64 -9.40 21.76
CA ASP A 150 -2.79 -8.57 22.12
C ASP A 150 -3.84 -8.45 21.00
N SER A 151 -3.51 -8.81 19.76
CA SER A 151 -4.42 -8.83 18.61
C SER A 151 -5.17 -10.16 18.45
N LEU A 152 -5.00 -11.08 19.37
CA LEU A 152 -5.66 -12.38 19.34
C LEU A 152 -7.10 -12.34 19.86
N LEU A 153 -7.49 -11.24 20.52
CA LEU A 153 -8.83 -11.04 21.07
C LEU A 153 -9.35 -9.68 20.63
N SER A 154 -10.63 -9.64 20.26
CA SER A 154 -11.32 -8.40 19.97
C SER A 154 -12.75 -8.46 20.50
N ALA A 155 -13.16 -7.43 21.20
CA ALA A 155 -14.50 -7.29 21.76
C ALA A 155 -15.29 -6.22 21.00
N GLY A 156 -16.42 -6.62 20.42
CA GLY A 156 -17.48 -5.69 20.00
C GLY A 156 -18.39 -5.33 21.17
N SER A 157 -19.49 -4.62 20.91
CA SER A 157 -20.44 -4.25 21.98
C SER A 157 -21.22 -5.46 22.53
N SER A 158 -21.51 -6.44 21.71
CA SER A 158 -22.39 -7.56 22.05
C SER A 158 -21.87 -8.93 21.62
N HIS A 159 -20.68 -8.97 21.04
CA HIS A 159 -19.97 -10.19 20.68
C HIS A 159 -18.47 -10.04 20.90
N SER A 160 -17.76 -11.16 20.93
CA SER A 160 -16.32 -11.22 21.04
C SER A 160 -15.78 -12.17 19.99
N ALA A 161 -14.62 -11.87 19.45
CA ALA A 161 -13.90 -12.74 18.53
C ALA A 161 -12.50 -13.07 19.10
N ALA A 162 -12.06 -14.30 18.85
CA ALA A 162 -10.76 -14.81 19.27
C ALA A 162 -10.06 -15.48 18.09
N LEU A 163 -8.86 -15.03 17.79
CA LEU A 163 -7.99 -15.63 16.79
C LEU A 163 -7.18 -16.77 17.41
N ARG A 164 -7.27 -17.94 16.83
CA ARG A 164 -6.45 -19.09 17.22
C ARG A 164 -5.09 -19.06 16.54
N THR A 165 -4.14 -19.78 17.12
CA THR A 165 -2.78 -19.88 16.58
C THR A 165 -2.68 -20.62 15.23
N ASP A 166 -3.73 -21.38 14.86
CA ASP A 166 -3.86 -22.03 13.57
C ASP A 166 -4.47 -21.12 12.47
N GLY A 167 -4.77 -19.87 12.81
CA GLY A 167 -5.34 -18.88 11.88
C GLY A 167 -6.86 -19.00 11.71
N THR A 168 -7.54 -19.84 12.51
CA THR A 168 -9.00 -19.87 12.57
C THR A 168 -9.56 -18.90 13.60
N VAL A 169 -10.82 -18.51 13.49
CA VAL A 169 -11.45 -17.54 14.39
C VAL A 169 -12.63 -18.19 15.12
N LEU A 170 -12.70 -17.92 16.42
CA LEU A 170 -13.87 -18.20 17.26
C LEU A 170 -14.64 -16.91 17.49
N SER A 171 -15.96 -17.00 17.55
CA SER A 171 -16.79 -15.90 17.99
C SER A 171 -17.84 -16.39 18.99
N ALA A 172 -18.26 -15.51 19.89
CA ALA A 172 -19.33 -15.75 20.86
C ALA A 172 -20.10 -14.45 21.11
N GLY A 173 -21.40 -14.57 21.34
CA GLY A 173 -22.30 -13.43 21.59
C GLY A 173 -23.34 -13.25 20.50
N ALA A 174 -23.78 -12.00 20.31
CA ALA A 174 -24.83 -11.65 19.36
C ALA A 174 -24.42 -12.00 17.91
N ASN A 175 -25.41 -12.45 17.12
CA ASN A 175 -25.27 -12.75 15.72
C ASN A 175 -26.48 -12.25 14.88
N ASP A 176 -27.17 -11.22 15.35
CA ASP A 176 -28.38 -10.70 14.71
C ASP A 176 -28.12 -10.16 13.30
N TYR A 177 -26.87 -9.76 13.04
CA TYR A 177 -26.42 -9.23 11.74
C TYR A 177 -25.45 -10.17 11.02
N GLY A 178 -25.16 -11.37 11.56
CA GLY A 178 -24.12 -12.26 11.02
C GLY A 178 -22.70 -11.89 11.48
N GLN A 179 -22.53 -11.00 12.47
CA GLN A 179 -21.23 -10.55 12.95
C GLN A 179 -20.38 -11.64 13.62
N SER A 180 -20.98 -12.78 13.95
CA SER A 180 -20.31 -13.95 14.51
C SER A 180 -20.11 -15.07 13.46
N GLU A 181 -20.43 -14.84 12.19
CA GLU A 181 -20.25 -15.83 11.10
C GLU A 181 -18.81 -15.84 10.58
N VAL A 182 -17.87 -16.23 11.45
CA VAL A 182 -16.41 -16.21 11.21
C VAL A 182 -15.78 -17.61 11.22
N THR A 183 -16.57 -18.67 11.36
CA THR A 183 -16.09 -20.05 11.56
C THR A 183 -15.38 -20.63 10.33
N GLU A 184 -15.72 -20.14 9.14
CA GLU A 184 -15.09 -20.56 7.88
C GLU A 184 -13.81 -19.76 7.57
N TRP A 185 -13.46 -18.78 8.42
CA TRP A 185 -12.28 -17.99 8.20
C TRP A 185 -11.01 -18.77 8.55
N THR A 186 -10.06 -18.75 7.62
CA THR A 186 -8.75 -19.39 7.74
C THR A 186 -7.65 -18.40 7.37
N GLU A 187 -6.43 -18.69 7.77
CA GLU A 187 -5.25 -17.88 7.49
C GLU A 187 -5.34 -16.46 8.08
N ILE A 188 -6.18 -16.27 9.10
CA ILE A 188 -6.33 -14.98 9.77
C ILE A 188 -5.13 -14.69 10.66
N VAL A 189 -4.63 -13.45 10.57
CA VAL A 189 -3.47 -12.96 11.37
C VAL A 189 -3.84 -11.78 12.28
N ALA A 190 -5.00 -11.15 12.05
CA ALA A 190 -5.54 -10.13 12.96
C ALA A 190 -7.07 -10.07 12.83
N ILE A 191 -7.73 -9.68 13.92
CA ILE A 191 -9.18 -9.48 13.97
C ILE A 191 -9.51 -8.14 14.59
N SER A 192 -10.62 -7.54 14.16
CA SER A 192 -11.21 -6.36 14.77
C SER A 192 -12.73 -6.49 14.80
N ALA A 193 -13.30 -6.48 16.00
CA ALA A 193 -14.74 -6.56 16.22
C ALA A 193 -15.28 -5.18 16.61
N SER A 194 -16.40 -4.81 16.01
CA SER A 194 -17.14 -3.58 16.26
C SER A 194 -18.55 -3.91 16.79
N PRO A 195 -19.41 -2.95 17.08
CA PRO A 195 -20.77 -3.26 17.52
C PRO A 195 -21.59 -4.14 16.59
N GLY A 196 -21.42 -3.99 15.26
CA GLY A 196 -22.26 -4.66 14.28
C GLY A 196 -21.52 -5.59 13.30
N HIS A 197 -20.19 -5.54 13.23
CA HIS A 197 -19.45 -6.37 12.29
C HIS A 197 -18.08 -6.77 12.83
N THR A 198 -17.50 -7.81 12.24
CA THR A 198 -16.16 -8.33 12.53
C THR A 198 -15.35 -8.31 11.25
N VAL A 199 -14.10 -7.91 11.36
CA VAL A 199 -13.14 -7.85 10.25
C VAL A 199 -11.94 -8.75 10.57
N GLY A 200 -11.51 -9.54 9.61
CA GLY A 200 -10.34 -10.41 9.68
C GLY A 200 -9.31 -10.05 8.61
N LEU A 201 -8.07 -9.86 9.01
CA LEU A 201 -6.94 -9.71 8.09
C LEU A 201 -6.35 -11.08 7.84
N LYS A 202 -6.23 -11.45 6.58
CA LYS A 202 -5.54 -12.68 6.16
C LYS A 202 -4.03 -12.47 6.04
N ALA A 203 -3.33 -13.58 6.08
CA ALA A 203 -1.90 -13.67 5.94
C ALA A 203 -1.36 -13.11 4.61
N ASP A 204 -2.12 -13.29 3.54
CA ASP A 204 -1.80 -12.78 2.19
C ASP A 204 -2.07 -11.28 2.00
N GLY A 205 -2.53 -10.60 3.05
CA GLY A 205 -2.85 -9.16 3.00
C GLY A 205 -4.25 -8.85 2.47
N THR A 206 -5.08 -9.86 2.20
CA THR A 206 -6.51 -9.66 1.89
C THR A 206 -7.34 -9.55 3.17
N VAL A 207 -8.57 -9.06 3.07
CA VAL A 207 -9.45 -8.80 4.21
C VAL A 207 -10.78 -9.50 4.02
N VAL A 208 -11.33 -10.03 5.10
CA VAL A 208 -12.67 -10.59 5.17
C VAL A 208 -13.49 -9.86 6.23
N ALA A 209 -14.80 -9.78 6.04
CA ALA A 209 -15.70 -9.15 7.00
C ALA A 209 -17.02 -9.91 7.09
N ALA A 210 -17.65 -9.90 8.26
CA ALA A 210 -18.95 -10.48 8.52
C ALA A 210 -19.78 -9.57 9.41
N GLY A 211 -21.08 -9.45 9.16
CA GLY A 211 -22.00 -8.67 9.97
C GLY A 211 -22.76 -7.61 9.20
N LEU A 212 -23.14 -6.55 9.93
CA LEU A 212 -23.90 -5.43 9.42
C LEU A 212 -23.19 -4.75 8.25
N ASN A 213 -23.88 -4.55 7.13
CA ASN A 213 -23.34 -3.95 5.93
C ASN A 213 -24.25 -2.87 5.29
N VAL A 214 -25.11 -2.23 6.09
CA VAL A 214 -26.06 -1.22 5.58
C VAL A 214 -25.38 0.05 5.04
N HIS A 215 -24.19 0.34 5.51
CA HIS A 215 -23.35 1.45 5.06
C HIS A 215 -22.17 0.99 4.19
N LYS A 216 -22.12 -0.30 3.79
CA LYS A 216 -21.01 -0.89 3.03
C LYS A 216 -19.71 -1.07 3.84
N GLN A 217 -19.82 -1.15 5.16
CA GLN A 217 -18.70 -1.31 6.08
C GLN A 217 -17.99 -2.67 5.99
N CYS A 218 -18.64 -3.66 5.33
CA CYS A 218 -18.06 -4.96 5.03
C CYS A 218 -17.60 -5.11 3.57
N GLU A 219 -17.61 -4.05 2.75
CA GLU A 219 -17.13 -4.11 1.37
C GLU A 219 -15.59 -4.01 1.31
N VAL A 220 -14.92 -5.06 1.73
CA VAL A 220 -13.45 -5.17 1.88
C VAL A 220 -12.82 -6.21 0.94
N SER A 221 -13.61 -6.88 0.11
CA SER A 221 -13.16 -8.01 -0.73
C SER A 221 -12.06 -7.65 -1.74
N ASP A 222 -12.03 -6.39 -2.19
CA ASP A 222 -11.06 -5.90 -3.16
C ASP A 222 -9.79 -5.32 -2.50
N TRP A 223 -9.70 -5.42 -1.16
CA TRP A 223 -8.56 -4.89 -0.44
C TRP A 223 -7.38 -5.87 -0.48
N SER A 224 -6.22 -5.37 -0.84
CA SER A 224 -4.93 -6.10 -0.88
C SER A 224 -3.82 -5.29 -0.22
N ASP A 225 -2.72 -5.97 0.09
CA ASP A 225 -1.55 -5.39 0.72
C ASP A 225 -1.82 -4.79 2.10
N ILE A 226 -2.85 -5.27 2.78
CA ILE A 226 -3.26 -4.78 4.09
C ILE A 226 -2.35 -5.36 5.18
N ILE A 227 -1.92 -4.49 6.10
CA ILE A 227 -1.07 -4.86 7.24
C ILE A 227 -1.72 -4.57 8.60
N ALA A 228 -2.77 -3.75 8.63
CA ALA A 228 -3.56 -3.52 9.84
C ALA A 228 -5.00 -3.17 9.46
N ILE A 229 -5.93 -3.50 10.35
CA ILE A 229 -7.37 -3.27 10.22
C ILE A 229 -7.94 -2.64 11.48
N SER A 230 -8.96 -1.83 11.34
CA SER A 230 -9.75 -1.31 12.47
C SER A 230 -11.21 -1.18 12.06
N ALA A 231 -12.08 -1.89 12.77
CA ALA A 231 -13.53 -1.83 12.59
C ALA A 231 -14.12 -0.85 13.60
N ALA A 232 -14.89 0.12 13.12
CA ALA A 232 -15.63 1.10 13.91
C ALA A 232 -17.14 0.76 13.91
N PHE A 233 -18.00 1.66 14.37
CA PHE A 233 -19.43 1.42 14.43
C PHE A 233 -20.03 1.13 13.05
N ASP A 234 -19.86 2.04 12.09
CA ASP A 234 -20.44 1.98 10.75
C ASP A 234 -19.40 2.09 9.61
N HIS A 235 -18.10 1.99 9.91
CA HIS A 235 -17.04 2.02 8.92
C HIS A 235 -15.88 1.11 9.28
N THR A 236 -15.09 0.77 8.29
CA THR A 236 -13.84 -0.02 8.42
C THR A 236 -12.70 0.75 7.79
N ILE A 237 -11.55 0.77 8.45
CA ILE A 237 -10.34 1.34 7.87
C ILE A 237 -9.22 0.30 7.89
N ALA A 238 -8.32 0.39 6.92
CA ALA A 238 -7.15 -0.47 6.83
C ALA A 238 -5.90 0.32 6.45
N LEU A 239 -4.76 -0.15 6.97
CA LEU A 239 -3.43 0.34 6.63
C LEU A 239 -2.81 -0.59 5.59
N LYS A 240 -2.33 -0.03 4.51
CA LYS A 240 -1.60 -0.76 3.46
C LYS A 240 -0.10 -0.83 3.77
N ALA A 241 0.56 -1.80 3.16
CA ALA A 241 2.02 -2.03 3.32
C ALA A 241 2.87 -0.83 2.86
N ASP A 242 2.37 -0.02 1.92
CA ASP A 242 3.02 1.20 1.44
C ASP A 242 2.84 2.41 2.38
N GLY A 243 2.14 2.24 3.50
CA GLY A 243 1.86 3.30 4.48
C GLY A 243 0.68 4.19 4.11
N THR A 244 -0.10 3.86 3.08
CA THR A 244 -1.38 4.52 2.77
C THR A 244 -2.52 3.87 3.54
N ALA A 245 -3.69 4.52 3.58
CA ALA A 245 -4.89 3.97 4.20
C ALA A 245 -6.04 3.87 3.19
N ILE A 246 -6.92 2.89 3.42
CA ILE A 246 -8.18 2.71 2.69
C ILE A 246 -9.31 2.56 3.70
N ALA A 247 -10.51 3.00 3.36
CA ALA A 247 -11.69 2.89 4.21
C ALA A 247 -12.95 2.62 3.40
N CYS A 248 -13.92 1.97 4.04
CA CYS A 248 -15.27 1.79 3.52
C CYS A 248 -16.30 1.94 4.64
N GLY A 249 -17.55 2.20 4.28
CA GLY A 249 -18.63 2.38 5.24
C GLY A 249 -19.21 3.78 5.22
N LYS A 250 -19.86 4.13 6.32
CA LYS A 250 -20.44 5.47 6.52
C LYS A 250 -19.39 6.57 6.41
N ASN A 251 -19.72 7.64 5.70
CA ASN A 251 -18.81 8.77 5.45
C ASN A 251 -19.51 10.15 5.53
N GLU A 252 -20.59 10.25 6.29
CA GLU A 252 -21.35 11.51 6.42
C GLU A 252 -20.54 12.60 7.12
N ASP A 253 -19.68 12.23 8.07
CA ASP A 253 -18.78 13.13 8.80
C ASP A 253 -17.37 13.19 8.17
N GLY A 254 -17.13 12.46 7.06
CA GLY A 254 -15.82 12.38 6.44
C GLY A 254 -14.87 11.34 7.07
N GLN A 255 -15.39 10.42 7.90
CA GLN A 255 -14.60 9.41 8.62
C GLN A 255 -13.86 8.42 7.71
N CYS A 256 -14.27 8.30 6.44
CA CYS A 256 -13.58 7.49 5.43
C CYS A 256 -12.66 8.31 4.49
N ASN A 257 -12.48 9.63 4.73
CA ASN A 257 -11.66 10.51 3.88
C ASN A 257 -10.15 10.32 4.12
N VAL A 258 -9.68 9.08 4.12
CA VAL A 258 -8.29 8.68 4.38
C VAL A 258 -7.42 8.59 3.11
N GLY A 259 -7.98 8.76 1.92
CA GLY A 259 -7.30 8.52 0.63
C GLY A 259 -6.07 9.39 0.35
N GLN A 260 -5.85 10.47 1.13
CA GLN A 260 -4.65 11.30 1.03
C GLN A 260 -3.61 10.96 2.13
N TRP A 261 -3.90 9.95 2.94
CA TRP A 261 -2.98 9.54 4.00
C TRP A 261 -1.84 8.70 3.42
N ASN A 262 -0.64 9.00 3.82
CA ASN A 262 0.58 8.29 3.46
C ASN A 262 1.55 8.29 4.65
N ASN A 263 2.56 7.45 4.55
CA ASN A 263 3.62 7.31 5.55
C ASN A 263 3.07 7.00 6.96
N LEU A 264 1.99 6.23 7.04
CA LEU A 264 1.41 5.80 8.30
C LEU A 264 2.11 4.55 8.83
N ILE A 265 2.19 4.44 10.17
CA ILE A 265 2.68 3.25 10.88
C ILE A 265 1.60 2.56 11.71
N ALA A 266 0.49 3.24 12.00
CA ALA A 266 -0.66 2.67 12.70
C ALA A 266 -1.94 3.42 12.33
N ILE A 267 -3.07 2.75 12.54
CA ILE A 267 -4.42 3.29 12.37
C ILE A 267 -5.31 2.88 13.54
N SER A 268 -6.33 3.68 13.81
CA SER A 268 -7.43 3.32 14.71
C SER A 268 -8.69 4.04 14.27
N SER A 269 -9.83 3.44 14.53
CA SER A 269 -11.15 4.06 14.27
C SER A 269 -12.10 3.84 15.43
N ALA A 270 -13.01 4.77 15.60
CA ALA A 270 -14.11 4.71 16.54
C ALA A 270 -15.37 5.28 15.87
N ASP A 271 -16.48 5.34 16.57
CA ASP A 271 -17.82 5.61 16.04
C ASP A 271 -17.90 6.50 14.80
N GLY A 272 -17.38 7.71 14.84
CA GLY A 272 -17.51 8.68 13.74
C GLY A 272 -16.18 9.26 13.24
N HIS A 273 -15.03 8.76 13.66
CA HIS A 273 -13.73 9.29 13.23
C HIS A 273 -12.67 8.21 13.03
N SER A 274 -11.66 8.55 12.26
CA SER A 274 -10.49 7.71 11.98
C SER A 274 -9.21 8.47 12.27
N VAL A 275 -8.20 7.79 12.79
CA VAL A 275 -6.88 8.36 13.09
C VAL A 275 -5.77 7.51 12.53
N GLY A 276 -4.69 8.16 12.10
CA GLY A 276 -3.48 7.53 11.58
C GLY A 276 -2.23 8.13 12.21
N LEU A 277 -1.35 7.27 12.73
CA LEU A 277 -0.09 7.67 13.34
C LEU A 277 1.04 7.64 12.31
N MET A 278 1.86 8.68 12.29
CA MET A 278 3.06 8.79 11.46
C MET A 278 4.33 8.43 12.25
N PRO A 279 5.45 8.04 11.59
CA PRO A 279 6.70 7.65 12.25
C PRO A 279 7.30 8.72 13.18
N ASN A 280 7.06 9.99 12.87
CA ASN A 280 7.53 11.14 13.65
C ASN A 280 6.67 11.44 14.89
N GLY A 281 5.65 10.60 15.17
CA GLY A 281 4.73 10.77 16.29
C GLY A 281 3.55 11.71 16.03
N THR A 282 3.46 12.33 14.85
CA THR A 282 2.27 13.14 14.50
C THR A 282 1.09 12.25 14.11
N VAL A 283 -0.11 12.76 14.31
CA VAL A 283 -1.36 12.06 14.03
C VAL A 283 -2.13 12.79 12.93
N LYS A 284 -2.70 12.05 12.00
CA LYS A 284 -3.74 12.52 11.07
C LYS A 284 -5.09 12.06 11.60
N ALA A 285 -6.11 12.88 11.49
CA ALA A 285 -7.46 12.53 11.89
C ALA A 285 -8.49 13.06 10.89
N VAL A 286 -9.58 12.31 10.69
CA VAL A 286 -10.74 12.71 9.88
C VAL A 286 -12.03 12.18 10.51
N GLY A 287 -13.13 12.83 10.20
CA GLY A 287 -14.45 12.46 10.69
C GLY A 287 -15.05 13.50 11.65
N SER A 288 -15.98 13.05 12.48
CA SER A 288 -16.63 13.89 13.47
C SER A 288 -15.61 14.57 14.40
N ASN A 289 -15.80 15.86 14.66
CA ASN A 289 -14.90 16.67 15.49
C ASN A 289 -15.67 17.54 16.53
N GLU A 290 -16.90 17.15 16.87
CA GLU A 290 -17.74 17.91 17.81
C GLU A 290 -17.12 18.04 19.20
N GLN A 291 -16.29 17.09 19.59
CA GLN A 291 -15.60 17.08 20.89
C GLN A 291 -14.09 17.40 20.75
N GLY A 292 -13.61 17.80 19.56
CA GLY A 292 -12.21 18.10 19.30
C GLY A 292 -11.32 16.84 19.05
N GLN A 293 -11.92 15.68 18.77
CA GLN A 293 -11.23 14.39 18.59
C GLN A 293 -10.36 14.32 17.32
N CYS A 294 -10.48 15.28 16.41
CA CYS A 294 -9.67 15.41 15.20
C CYS A 294 -8.74 16.65 15.23
N ASN A 295 -8.56 17.31 16.40
CA ASN A 295 -7.69 18.47 16.53
C ASN A 295 -6.21 18.10 16.70
#